data_995167202ba185b0995aec425da8a0cb
#
_entry.id   995167202ba185b0995aec425da8a0cb
#
_cell.length_a   1.000
_cell.length_b   1.000
_cell.length_c   1.000
_cell.angle_alpha   90.00
_cell.angle_beta   90.00
_cell.angle_gamma   90.00
#
_symmetry.space_group_name_H-M   'P 1'
#
loop_
_entity.id
_entity.type
_entity.pdbx_description
1 polymer ?
#
loop_
_entity_poly.entity_id
_entity_poly.type
_entity_poly.pdbx_seq_one_letter_code
_entity_poly.pdbx_strand_id
1 'polypeptide(L)'
;MSAHPILGVEKTFTFSPHQKWCGNKQAQNGGGHIFAGPRFFWYSDFYMVGSVGKGCSEVNRAYIAGLFDCDGAIMACIESHNEKKFGFRVRVCLQLTQKYPDLLQWVQTALGVGNIRQNRTTYDWELKDQHQCKELLMILQPYMKGKSKQINFALQILSTVINTKEDLIAVAQLADTLSGYNVRSFGRRKNYASKIQEHLSSND
;
A
#
# COMPACT_ATOMS: atom_id res chain seq x y z
N MET A 1 -9.73 -1.69 64.30
CA MET A 1 -10.38 -1.89 63.00
C MET A 1 -9.28 -2.00 61.96
N SER A 2 -9.11 -3.20 61.46
CA SER A 2 -7.90 -3.69 60.82
C SER A 2 -7.79 -3.28 59.35
N ALA A 3 -6.66 -2.72 58.94
CA ALA A 3 -6.28 -2.54 57.55
C ALA A 3 -5.37 -3.72 57.13
N HIS A 4 -5.75 -4.40 56.04
CA HIS A 4 -4.90 -5.41 55.37
C HIS A 4 -4.13 -4.76 54.23
N PRO A 5 -2.82 -5.06 54.09
CA PRO A 5 -2.03 -4.62 52.92
C PRO A 5 -2.14 -5.64 51.78
N ILE A 6 -2.35 -5.13 50.57
CA ILE A 6 -2.30 -5.89 49.32
C ILE A 6 -0.85 -5.90 48.83
N LEU A 7 -0.25 -7.09 48.76
CA LEU A 7 1.08 -7.35 48.20
C LEU A 7 1.02 -7.22 46.64
N GLY A 8 1.74 -6.24 46.13
CA GLY A 8 2.03 -6.13 44.69
C GLY A 8 3.18 -7.06 44.31
N VAL A 9 2.98 -7.89 43.30
CA VAL A 9 4.04 -8.67 42.64
C VAL A 9 4.44 -7.96 41.36
N GLU A 10 5.51 -7.18 41.41
CA GLU A 10 6.20 -6.68 40.23
C GLU A 10 7.01 -7.81 39.58
N LYS A 11 6.61 -8.24 38.37
CA LYS A 11 7.44 -9.10 37.52
C LYS A 11 8.27 -8.21 36.60
N THR A 12 9.51 -7.99 36.99
CA THR A 12 10.54 -7.41 36.13
C THR A 12 10.98 -8.46 35.09
N PHE A 13 10.70 -8.21 33.82
CA PHE A 13 11.29 -8.98 32.71
C PHE A 13 12.66 -8.40 32.40
N THR A 14 13.71 -9.11 32.75
CA THR A 14 15.07 -8.84 32.31
C THR A 14 15.33 -9.56 30.98
N PHE A 15 15.59 -8.79 29.92
CA PHE A 15 16.07 -9.31 28.64
C PHE A 15 17.58 -9.56 28.73
N SER A 16 18.01 -10.80 28.53
CA SER A 16 19.43 -11.16 28.43
C SER A 16 19.83 -11.27 26.96
N PRO A 17 20.86 -10.50 26.49
CA PRO A 17 21.34 -10.60 25.13
C PRO A 17 22.55 -11.54 25.09
N HIS A 18 22.38 -12.81 24.77
CA HIS A 18 23.45 -13.69 24.22
C HIS A 18 22.94 -15.13 24.07
N GLN A 19 22.52 -15.48 22.87
CA GLN A 19 22.61 -16.86 22.39
C GLN A 19 23.20 -16.88 20.98
N LYS A 20 24.51 -17.20 20.93
CA LYS A 20 25.23 -17.62 19.72
C LYS A 20 24.76 -19.02 19.35
N TRP A 21 24.21 -19.19 18.17
CA TRP A 21 24.05 -20.48 17.54
C TRP A 21 25.28 -20.80 16.69
N CYS A 22 26.10 -21.74 17.18
CA CYS A 22 27.15 -22.36 16.39
C CYS A 22 26.56 -23.57 15.69
N GLY A 23 26.56 -23.56 14.36
CA GLY A 23 26.19 -24.69 13.54
C GLY A 23 27.29 -25.75 13.54
N ASN A 24 26.91 -27.01 13.65
CA ASN A 24 27.80 -28.12 13.34
C ASN A 24 27.28 -28.88 12.14
N LYS A 25 28.18 -29.02 11.15
CA LYS A 25 27.99 -29.85 9.93
C LYS A 25 28.16 -31.30 10.30
N GLN A 26 27.28 -32.18 9.87
CA GLN A 26 27.66 -33.52 9.43
C GLN A 26 26.69 -34.03 8.36
N ALA A 27 27.28 -34.43 7.24
CA ALA A 27 26.63 -35.08 6.13
C ALA A 27 26.48 -36.57 6.43
N GLN A 28 25.32 -37.16 6.10
CA GLN A 28 25.24 -38.56 5.72
C GLN A 28 24.08 -38.81 4.76
N ASN A 29 24.42 -39.62 3.71
CA ASN A 29 23.59 -40.06 2.62
C ASN A 29 22.44 -41.00 3.07
N GLY A 30 21.29 -40.91 2.39
CA GLY A 30 20.27 -41.94 2.46
C GLY A 30 19.01 -41.51 1.71
N GLY A 31 18.70 -42.15 0.58
CA GLY A 31 17.58 -41.82 -0.29
C GLY A 31 16.20 -42.06 0.31
N GLY A 32 15.21 -41.37 -0.23
CA GLY A 32 13.80 -41.66 0.05
C GLY A 32 12.88 -40.46 -0.22
N HIS A 33 12.05 -40.64 -1.25
CA HIS A 33 10.76 -40.01 -1.52
C HIS A 33 10.58 -38.48 -1.38
N ILE A 34 10.44 -37.87 -2.56
CA ILE A 34 10.13 -36.45 -2.78
C ILE A 34 8.64 -36.21 -2.48
N PHE A 35 8.30 -35.66 -1.34
CA PHE A 35 7.06 -34.92 -1.15
C PHE A 35 7.29 -33.49 -1.58
N ALA A 36 6.72 -33.12 -2.74
CA ALA A 36 6.69 -31.72 -3.19
C ALA A 36 5.67 -30.96 -2.35
N GLY A 37 6.09 -30.43 -1.21
CA GLY A 37 5.38 -29.39 -0.47
C GLY A 37 5.44 -28.08 -1.23
N PRO A 38 4.46 -27.15 -1.04
CA PRO A 38 4.46 -25.88 -1.75
C PRO A 38 5.74 -25.12 -1.44
N ARG A 39 6.53 -24.85 -2.49
CA ARG A 39 7.70 -23.98 -2.39
C ARG A 39 7.21 -22.59 -1.94
N PHE A 40 7.43 -22.28 -0.69
CA PHE A 40 7.45 -20.89 -0.25
C PHE A 40 8.58 -20.21 -1.02
N PHE A 41 8.21 -19.49 -2.07
CA PHE A 41 9.11 -18.59 -2.78
C PHE A 41 9.50 -17.48 -1.80
N TRP A 42 10.69 -17.58 -1.24
CA TRP A 42 11.32 -16.47 -0.53
C TRP A 42 11.54 -15.36 -1.55
N TYR A 43 10.80 -14.29 -1.39
CA TYR A 43 10.83 -13.09 -2.24
C TYR A 43 12.05 -12.23 -1.87
N SER A 44 13.27 -12.80 -1.92
CA SER A 44 14.48 -12.11 -1.47
C SER A 44 15.33 -11.49 -2.57
N ASP A 45 14.99 -11.66 -3.87
CA ASP A 45 15.84 -11.16 -4.96
C ASP A 45 15.06 -10.43 -6.06
N PHE A 46 14.10 -9.56 -5.69
CA PHE A 46 13.66 -8.55 -6.61
C PHE A 46 14.53 -7.31 -6.39
N TYR A 47 15.56 -7.16 -7.22
CA TYR A 47 16.34 -5.93 -7.34
C TYR A 47 15.37 -4.78 -7.64
N MET A 48 14.98 -4.07 -6.59
CA MET A 48 14.22 -2.85 -6.71
C MET A 48 15.13 -1.77 -7.27
N VAL A 49 15.09 -1.58 -8.59
CA VAL A 49 15.73 -0.46 -9.29
C VAL A 49 15.00 0.87 -8.99
N GLY A 50 14.06 0.88 -8.04
CA GLY A 50 13.28 2.03 -7.66
C GLY A 50 13.98 2.94 -6.66
N SER A 51 13.65 4.23 -6.72
CA SER A 51 14.15 5.24 -5.79
C SER A 51 13.29 5.36 -4.52
N VAL A 52 12.07 4.83 -4.53
CA VAL A 52 11.10 4.95 -3.44
C VAL A 52 11.52 4.15 -2.22
N GLY A 53 11.64 4.82 -1.07
CA GLY A 53 11.98 4.17 0.19
C GLY A 53 13.37 3.54 0.21
N LYS A 54 14.29 3.95 -0.70
CA LYS A 54 15.68 3.54 -0.68
C LYS A 54 16.32 4.04 0.61
N GLY A 55 16.69 3.10 1.51
CA GLY A 55 17.17 3.43 2.85
C GLY A 55 16.08 3.48 3.94
N CYS A 56 14.81 3.33 3.59
CA CYS A 56 13.75 3.18 4.57
C CYS A 56 13.85 1.80 5.25
N SER A 57 14.06 1.79 6.58
CA SER A 57 14.15 0.55 7.34
C SER A 57 12.84 -0.25 7.33
N GLU A 58 12.91 -1.54 7.61
CA GLU A 58 11.71 -2.39 7.69
C GLU A 58 10.72 -1.88 8.76
N VAL A 59 11.23 -1.43 9.89
CA VAL A 59 10.42 -0.84 10.98
C VAL A 59 9.67 0.41 10.48
N ASN A 60 10.36 1.28 9.74
CA ASN A 60 9.73 2.47 9.18
C ASN A 60 8.68 2.13 8.12
N ARG A 61 8.92 1.11 7.28
CA ARG A 61 7.93 0.61 6.31
C ARG A 61 6.68 0.08 7.00
N ALA A 62 6.85 -0.72 8.06
CA ALA A 62 5.74 -1.24 8.84
C ALA A 62 4.95 -0.11 9.52
N TYR A 63 5.64 0.89 10.09
CA TYR A 63 4.99 2.06 10.68
C TYR A 63 4.21 2.88 9.65
N ILE A 64 4.80 3.17 8.49
CA ILE A 64 4.15 3.90 7.40
C ILE A 64 2.95 3.11 6.86
N ALA A 65 3.06 1.79 6.74
CA ALA A 65 1.94 0.94 6.36
C ALA A 65 0.78 1.04 7.37
N GLY A 66 1.07 1.05 8.67
CA GLY A 66 0.08 1.28 9.72
C GLY A 66 -0.59 2.64 9.61
N LEU A 67 0.18 3.71 9.31
CA LEU A 67 -0.39 5.04 9.03
C LEU A 67 -1.33 5.02 7.83
N PHE A 68 -0.95 4.34 6.75
CA PHE A 68 -1.83 4.19 5.58
C PHE A 68 -3.07 3.36 5.91
N ASP A 69 -2.98 2.34 6.74
CA ASP A 69 -4.14 1.55 7.16
C ASP A 69 -5.15 2.38 7.96
N CYS A 70 -4.68 3.31 8.79
CA CYS A 70 -5.54 4.19 9.59
C CYS A 70 -6.02 5.41 8.81
N ASP A 71 -5.09 6.30 8.42
CA ASP A 71 -5.36 7.64 7.94
C ASP A 71 -5.08 7.82 6.43
N GLY A 72 -4.50 6.81 5.78
CA GLY A 72 -4.17 6.87 4.37
C GLY A 72 -5.38 6.66 3.46
N ALA A 73 -5.30 7.23 2.26
CA ALA A 73 -6.23 6.98 1.18
C ALA A 73 -5.47 6.46 -0.05
N ILE A 74 -5.97 5.36 -0.61
CA ILE A 74 -5.56 4.79 -1.89
C ILE A 74 -6.72 5.02 -2.85
N MET A 75 -6.53 5.90 -3.82
CA MET A 75 -7.61 6.35 -4.70
C MET A 75 -7.25 6.10 -6.16
N ALA A 76 -8.26 5.79 -6.97
CA ALA A 76 -8.17 5.87 -8.42
C ALA A 76 -9.02 7.01 -8.93
N CYS A 77 -8.46 7.83 -9.83
CA CYS A 77 -9.12 8.96 -10.47
C CYS A 77 -9.07 8.76 -11.97
N ILE A 78 -10.21 8.95 -12.64
CA ILE A 78 -10.31 8.98 -14.09
C ILE A 78 -10.79 10.37 -14.50
N GLU A 79 -10.02 11.00 -15.36
CA GLU A 79 -10.21 12.38 -15.79
C GLU A 79 -10.28 12.42 -17.31
N SER A 80 -11.09 13.30 -17.90
CA SER A 80 -11.06 13.58 -19.33
C SER A 80 -9.69 14.14 -19.73
N HIS A 81 -9.11 13.65 -20.81
CA HIS A 81 -7.79 14.05 -21.26
C HIS A 81 -7.66 13.86 -22.78
N ASN A 82 -7.71 14.95 -23.52
CA ASN A 82 -7.81 14.93 -25.00
C ASN A 82 -6.63 14.24 -25.71
N GLU A 83 -5.44 14.22 -25.09
CA GLU A 83 -4.26 13.57 -25.67
C GLU A 83 -4.24 12.04 -25.50
N LYS A 84 -5.17 11.48 -24.74
CA LYS A 84 -5.26 10.02 -24.55
C LYS A 84 -6.12 9.40 -25.62
N LYS A 85 -5.72 8.21 -26.11
CA LYS A 85 -6.35 7.46 -27.19
C LYS A 85 -7.88 7.39 -27.09
N PHE A 86 -8.42 7.27 -25.89
CA PHE A 86 -9.86 7.17 -25.63
C PHE A 86 -10.42 8.38 -24.85
N GLY A 87 -9.71 9.50 -24.83
CA GLY A 87 -10.18 10.72 -24.16
C GLY A 87 -10.13 10.69 -22.63
N PHE A 88 -9.56 9.66 -22.02
CA PHE A 88 -9.51 9.52 -20.56
C PHE A 88 -8.11 9.18 -20.07
N ARG A 89 -7.77 9.75 -18.92
CA ARG A 89 -6.55 9.47 -18.17
C ARG A 89 -6.89 8.80 -16.84
N VAL A 90 -6.32 7.62 -16.61
CA VAL A 90 -6.45 6.89 -15.33
C VAL A 90 -5.21 7.18 -14.48
N ARG A 91 -5.42 7.48 -13.21
CA ARG A 91 -4.34 7.69 -12.22
C ARG A 91 -4.70 7.06 -10.88
N VAL A 92 -3.70 6.43 -10.26
CA VAL A 92 -3.74 6.08 -8.84
C VAL A 92 -3.07 7.21 -8.05
N CYS A 93 -3.69 7.59 -6.94
CA CYS A 93 -3.19 8.63 -6.03
C CYS A 93 -3.15 8.06 -4.62
N LEU A 94 -2.06 8.33 -3.91
CA LEU A 94 -1.88 7.99 -2.51
C LEU A 94 -1.88 9.28 -1.70
N GLN A 95 -2.56 9.30 -0.57
CA GLN A 95 -2.69 10.47 0.28
C GLN A 95 -2.65 10.09 1.75
N LEU A 96 -1.97 10.90 2.55
CA LEU A 96 -2.04 10.91 4.01
C LEU A 96 -2.43 12.30 4.46
N THR A 97 -3.40 12.42 5.36
CA THR A 97 -3.85 13.72 5.88
C THR A 97 -3.60 13.77 7.38
N GLN A 98 -2.95 14.85 7.84
CA GLN A 98 -2.67 15.07 9.25
C GLN A 98 -2.94 16.53 9.64
N LYS A 99 -3.23 16.76 10.92
CA LYS A 99 -3.44 18.12 11.43
C LYS A 99 -2.15 18.94 11.43
N TYR A 100 -1.02 18.30 11.70
CA TYR A 100 0.31 18.93 11.76
C TYR A 100 1.23 18.33 10.71
N PRO A 101 2.16 19.11 10.12
CA PRO A 101 2.99 18.65 9.01
C PRO A 101 4.15 17.73 9.42
N ASP A 102 4.56 17.71 10.69
CA ASP A 102 5.80 17.06 11.14
C ASP A 102 5.86 15.57 10.77
N LEU A 103 4.77 14.84 11.03
CA LEU A 103 4.69 13.41 10.68
C LEU A 103 4.75 13.19 9.16
N LEU A 104 4.11 14.07 8.38
CA LEU A 104 4.14 13.98 6.92
C LEU A 104 5.52 14.31 6.35
N GLN A 105 6.24 15.26 6.95
CA GLN A 105 7.62 15.60 6.60
C GLN A 105 8.56 14.42 6.88
N TRP A 106 8.36 13.74 8.02
CA TRP A 106 9.10 12.53 8.32
C TRP A 106 8.80 11.42 7.31
N VAL A 107 7.53 11.19 6.95
CA VAL A 107 7.14 10.21 5.91
C VAL A 107 7.79 10.55 4.56
N GLN A 108 7.74 11.82 4.15
CA GLN A 108 8.36 12.29 2.91
C GLN A 108 9.87 12.03 2.90
N THR A 109 10.56 12.34 4.01
CA THR A 109 11.99 12.10 4.15
C THR A 109 12.32 10.60 4.12
N ALA A 110 11.54 9.77 4.83
CA ALA A 110 11.76 8.33 4.89
C ALA A 110 11.52 7.63 3.56
N LEU A 111 10.54 8.09 2.77
CA LEU A 111 10.22 7.51 1.47
C LEU A 111 10.98 8.15 0.31
N GLY A 112 11.46 9.39 0.47
CA GLY A 112 12.13 10.16 -0.58
C GLY A 112 11.20 10.62 -1.71
N VAL A 113 9.87 10.53 -1.53
CA VAL A 113 8.86 10.85 -2.56
C VAL A 113 7.62 11.51 -1.95
N GLY A 114 6.76 12.04 -2.85
CA GLY A 114 5.52 12.70 -2.47
C GLY A 114 5.70 14.20 -2.21
N ASN A 115 4.59 14.92 -2.17
CA ASN A 115 4.54 16.36 -1.94
C ASN A 115 3.60 16.65 -0.78
N ILE A 116 3.99 17.60 0.06
CA ILE A 116 3.16 18.07 1.18
C ILE A 116 2.54 19.41 0.78
N ARG A 117 1.23 19.51 0.99
CA ARG A 117 0.50 20.76 0.81
C ARG A 117 -0.41 21.04 2.01
N GLN A 118 -0.63 22.30 2.30
CA GLN A 118 -1.65 22.69 3.27
C GLN A 118 -3.04 22.64 2.61
N ASN A 119 -4.00 22.05 3.32
CA ASN A 119 -5.39 21.95 2.90
C ASN A 119 -6.29 22.47 4.04
N ARG A 120 -6.66 23.75 3.98
CA ARG A 120 -7.40 24.45 5.03
C ARG A 120 -6.67 24.36 6.39
N THR A 121 -7.21 23.55 7.32
CA THR A 121 -6.68 23.37 8.69
C THR A 121 -5.82 22.13 8.85
N THR A 122 -5.58 21.37 7.77
CA THR A 122 -4.82 20.14 7.74
C THR A 122 -3.71 20.20 6.69
N TYR A 123 -2.83 19.22 6.72
CA TYR A 123 -1.79 19.01 5.72
C TYR A 123 -2.00 17.66 5.06
N ASP A 124 -1.79 17.61 3.74
CA ASP A 124 -1.87 16.42 2.92
C ASP A 124 -0.49 16.09 2.35
N TRP A 125 0.01 14.89 2.58
CA TRP A 125 1.07 14.30 1.77
C TRP A 125 0.41 13.55 0.63
N GLU A 126 0.83 13.84 -0.62
CA GLU A 126 0.27 13.24 -1.82
C GLU A 126 1.35 12.66 -2.73
N LEU A 127 1.09 11.48 -3.32
CA LEU A 127 1.89 10.87 -4.37
C LEU A 127 1.00 10.57 -5.57
N LYS A 128 1.36 11.12 -6.75
CA LYS A 128 0.57 11.02 -8.00
C LYS A 128 1.36 10.44 -9.17
N ASP A 129 2.67 10.31 -9.05
CA ASP A 129 3.47 9.61 -10.04
C ASP A 129 3.15 8.13 -10.05
N GLN A 130 2.77 7.58 -11.21
CA GLN A 130 2.23 6.22 -11.30
C GLN A 130 3.29 5.16 -11.03
N HIS A 131 4.54 5.39 -11.45
CA HIS A 131 5.64 4.48 -11.20
C HIS A 131 5.98 4.45 -9.71
N GLN A 132 6.14 5.60 -9.09
CA GLN A 132 6.40 5.73 -7.65
C GLN A 132 5.23 5.20 -6.81
N CYS A 133 3.97 5.41 -7.22
CA CYS A 133 2.80 4.81 -6.57
C CYS A 133 2.87 3.28 -6.57
N LYS A 134 3.22 2.68 -7.73
CA LYS A 134 3.36 1.22 -7.85
C LYS A 134 4.47 0.70 -6.95
N GLU A 135 5.65 1.31 -6.98
CA GLU A 135 6.79 0.94 -6.13
C GLU A 135 6.43 1.03 -4.64
N LEU A 136 5.83 2.14 -4.21
CA LEU A 136 5.45 2.34 -2.82
C LEU A 136 4.42 1.30 -2.35
N LEU A 137 3.39 1.03 -3.15
CA LEU A 137 2.37 0.03 -2.82
C LEU A 137 2.98 -1.37 -2.69
N MET A 138 3.92 -1.74 -3.56
CA MET A 138 4.63 -3.02 -3.47
C MET A 138 5.48 -3.13 -2.19
N ILE A 139 6.12 -2.02 -1.77
CA ILE A 139 6.92 -1.97 -0.53
C ILE A 139 6.04 -2.08 0.72
N LEU A 140 4.87 -1.44 0.72
CA LEU A 140 3.98 -1.41 1.88
C LEU A 140 3.05 -2.63 1.97
N GLN A 141 2.76 -3.29 0.84
CA GLN A 141 1.81 -4.40 0.76
C GLN A 141 2.01 -5.50 1.81
N PRO A 142 3.25 -5.97 2.13
CA PRO A 142 3.46 -7.01 3.13
C PRO A 142 3.03 -6.63 4.55
N TYR A 143 3.05 -5.34 4.86
CA TYR A 143 2.79 -4.80 6.21
C TYR A 143 1.35 -4.31 6.38
N MET A 144 0.63 -4.00 5.30
CA MET A 144 -0.74 -3.49 5.36
C MET A 144 -1.76 -4.61 5.59
N LYS A 145 -2.66 -4.41 6.54
CA LYS A 145 -3.71 -5.36 6.93
C LYS A 145 -5.11 -4.84 6.58
N GLY A 146 -5.39 -3.60 6.97
CA GLY A 146 -6.72 -2.99 6.81
C GLY A 146 -7.07 -2.66 5.36
N LYS A 147 -6.09 -2.23 4.56
CA LYS A 147 -6.30 -1.80 3.16
C LYS A 147 -5.71 -2.77 2.12
N SER A 148 -5.53 -4.05 2.47
CA SER A 148 -4.99 -5.07 1.56
C SER A 148 -5.76 -5.20 0.25
N LYS A 149 -7.10 -5.08 0.28
CA LYS A 149 -7.95 -5.11 -0.92
C LYS A 149 -7.72 -3.88 -1.80
N GLN A 150 -7.65 -2.70 -1.19
CA GLN A 150 -7.39 -1.45 -1.91
C GLN A 150 -6.04 -1.47 -2.63
N ILE A 151 -4.98 -1.98 -1.97
CA ILE A 151 -3.68 -2.15 -2.62
C ILE A 151 -3.79 -3.07 -3.84
N ASN A 152 -4.45 -4.21 -3.71
CA ASN A 152 -4.56 -5.17 -4.80
C ASN A 152 -5.26 -4.54 -6.02
N PHE A 153 -6.37 -3.82 -5.83
CA PHE A 153 -7.04 -3.11 -6.92
C PHE A 153 -6.17 -2.01 -7.52
N ALA A 154 -5.47 -1.23 -6.69
CA ALA A 154 -4.58 -0.17 -7.17
C ALA A 154 -3.41 -0.74 -7.99
N LEU A 155 -2.80 -1.84 -7.56
CA LEU A 155 -1.73 -2.51 -8.29
C LEU A 155 -2.22 -3.12 -9.61
N GLN A 156 -3.45 -3.67 -9.66
CA GLN A 156 -4.07 -4.12 -10.90
C GLN A 156 -4.25 -2.96 -11.89
N ILE A 157 -4.81 -1.83 -11.44
CA ILE A 157 -4.97 -0.61 -12.25
C ILE A 157 -3.61 -0.14 -12.78
N LEU A 158 -2.59 -0.06 -11.93
CA LEU A 158 -1.23 0.40 -12.30
C LEU A 158 -0.48 -0.56 -13.23
N SER A 159 -0.91 -1.83 -13.30
CA SER A 159 -0.28 -2.86 -14.13
C SER A 159 -1.01 -3.08 -15.45
N THR A 160 -2.23 -2.58 -15.61
CA THR A 160 -3.03 -2.75 -16.83
C THR A 160 -2.61 -1.74 -17.88
N VAL A 161 -2.28 -2.24 -19.06
CA VAL A 161 -2.03 -1.42 -20.26
C VAL A 161 -3.35 -1.24 -21.00
N ILE A 162 -3.74 0.00 -21.24
CA ILE A 162 -5.01 0.35 -21.89
C ILE A 162 -4.79 0.45 -23.40
N ASN A 163 -5.09 -0.60 -24.14
CA ASN A 163 -4.96 -0.66 -25.60
C ASN A 163 -6.31 -0.59 -26.32
N THR A 164 -7.38 -1.05 -25.68
CA THR A 164 -8.74 -1.14 -26.24
C THR A 164 -9.75 -0.35 -25.39
N LYS A 165 -10.97 -0.14 -25.94
CA LYS A 165 -12.08 0.46 -25.19
C LYS A 165 -12.47 -0.43 -24.00
N GLU A 166 -12.43 -1.74 -24.19
CA GLU A 166 -12.73 -2.76 -23.18
C GLU A 166 -11.75 -2.71 -22.02
N ASP A 167 -10.44 -2.54 -22.28
CA ASP A 167 -9.42 -2.36 -21.24
C ASP A 167 -9.73 -1.11 -20.38
N LEU A 168 -10.11 -0.01 -21.03
CA LEU A 168 -10.46 1.22 -20.31
C LEU A 168 -11.68 1.02 -19.41
N ILE A 169 -12.71 0.33 -19.90
CA ILE A 169 -13.92 0.01 -19.14
C ILE A 169 -13.57 -0.92 -17.96
N ALA A 170 -12.75 -1.95 -18.19
CA ALA A 170 -12.31 -2.86 -17.13
C ALA A 170 -11.55 -2.11 -16.02
N VAL A 171 -10.63 -1.22 -16.39
CA VAL A 171 -9.90 -0.38 -15.42
C VAL A 171 -10.85 0.58 -14.70
N ALA A 172 -11.85 1.12 -15.38
CA ALA A 172 -12.87 1.97 -14.76
C ALA A 172 -13.70 1.19 -13.71
N GLN A 173 -14.05 -0.06 -13.98
CA GLN A 173 -14.74 -0.93 -13.01
C GLN A 173 -13.87 -1.22 -11.77
N LEU A 174 -12.56 -1.44 -11.96
CA LEU A 174 -11.62 -1.57 -10.85
C LEU A 174 -11.54 -0.28 -10.02
N ALA A 175 -11.52 0.90 -10.67
CA ALA A 175 -11.51 2.20 -10.00
C ALA A 175 -12.81 2.45 -9.22
N ASP A 176 -13.97 2.09 -9.75
CA ASP A 176 -15.24 2.17 -9.06
C ASP A 176 -15.29 1.23 -7.85
N THR A 177 -14.79 0.02 -7.99
CA THR A 177 -14.66 -0.95 -6.89
C THR A 177 -13.74 -0.42 -5.79
N LEU A 178 -12.57 0.10 -6.15
CA LEU A 178 -11.65 0.72 -5.20
C LEU A 178 -12.29 1.91 -4.47
N SER A 179 -13.03 2.75 -5.20
CA SER A 179 -13.79 3.86 -4.62
C SER A 179 -14.81 3.38 -3.58
N GLY A 180 -15.45 2.22 -3.82
CA GLY A 180 -16.39 1.60 -2.89
C GLY A 180 -15.79 1.28 -1.53
N TYR A 181 -14.52 0.88 -1.47
CA TYR A 181 -13.79 0.63 -0.21
C TYR A 181 -13.40 1.91 0.54
N ASN A 182 -13.29 3.04 -0.14
CA ASN A 182 -12.89 4.31 0.45
C ASN A 182 -14.06 5.20 0.89
N VAL A 183 -15.29 4.84 0.57
CA VAL A 183 -16.46 5.70 0.83
C VAL A 183 -16.83 5.69 2.30
N ARG A 184 -16.79 6.87 2.91
CA ARG A 184 -17.30 7.14 4.27
C ARG A 184 -18.73 7.67 4.29
N SER A 185 -19.25 8.22 3.18
CA SER A 185 -20.58 8.79 3.08
C SER A 185 -21.33 8.30 1.84
N PHE A 186 -22.61 8.00 2.03
CA PHE A 186 -23.50 7.65 0.94
C PHE A 186 -23.57 8.79 -0.09
N GLY A 187 -23.47 8.51 -1.38
CA GLY A 187 -23.54 9.53 -2.45
C GLY A 187 -22.19 10.03 -2.98
N ARG A 188 -21.06 9.68 -2.39
CA ARG A 188 -19.73 10.02 -2.93
C ARG A 188 -19.09 8.91 -3.79
N ARG A 189 -19.88 7.87 -4.13
CA ARG A 189 -19.39 6.78 -4.97
C ARG A 189 -19.09 7.27 -6.37
N LYS A 190 -17.99 6.80 -6.94
CA LYS A 190 -17.64 7.04 -8.33
C LYS A 190 -18.33 5.97 -9.20
N ASN A 191 -18.72 6.36 -10.40
CA ASN A 191 -19.33 5.51 -11.41
C ASN A 191 -18.63 5.77 -12.76
N TYR A 192 -17.33 5.63 -12.78
CA TYR A 192 -16.52 5.91 -13.96
C TYR A 192 -16.87 5.00 -15.14
N ALA A 193 -17.11 3.71 -14.89
CA ALA A 193 -17.43 2.74 -15.94
C ALA A 193 -18.66 3.16 -16.74
N SER A 194 -19.78 3.50 -16.08
CA SER A 194 -21.01 3.93 -16.74
C SER A 194 -20.80 5.19 -17.58
N LYS A 195 -20.11 6.20 -17.02
CA LYS A 195 -19.83 7.47 -17.73
C LYS A 195 -18.95 7.28 -18.95
N ILE A 196 -17.95 6.40 -18.88
CA ILE A 196 -17.07 6.10 -20.00
C ILE A 196 -17.84 5.34 -21.06
N GLN A 197 -18.68 4.37 -20.72
CA GLN A 197 -19.53 3.64 -21.65
C GLN A 197 -20.47 4.57 -22.41
N GLU A 198 -21.17 5.48 -21.73
CA GLU A 198 -22.00 6.50 -22.33
C GLU A 198 -21.22 7.38 -23.33
N HIS A 199 -20.03 7.87 -22.91
CA HIS A 199 -19.19 8.71 -23.77
C HIS A 199 -18.69 7.96 -25.00
N LEU A 200 -18.27 6.71 -24.86
CA LEU A 200 -17.76 5.91 -25.98
C LEU A 200 -18.86 5.53 -26.96
N SER A 201 -20.10 5.30 -26.49
CA SER A 201 -21.27 5.00 -27.34
C SER A 201 -21.77 6.22 -28.11
N SER A 202 -21.55 7.44 -27.61
CA SER A 202 -21.95 8.67 -28.28
C SER A 202 -20.97 9.14 -29.36
N ASN A 203 -19.79 8.55 -29.43
CA ASN A 203 -18.71 8.92 -30.37
C ASN A 203 -18.43 7.81 -31.43
N ASP A 204 -19.22 6.75 -31.47
CA ASP A 204 -19.26 5.72 -32.50
C ASP A 204 -20.37 6.04 -33.49
#